data_dbb3184b62d93a59ec304f7ece481a71
#
_entry.id   dbb3184b62d93a59ec304f7ece481a71
#
_cell.length_a   1.000
_cell.length_b   1.000
_cell.length_c   1.000
_cell.angle_alpha   90.00
_cell.angle_beta   90.00
_cell.angle_gamma   90.00
#
_symmetry.space_group_name_H-M   'P 1'
#
loop_
_entity.id
_entity.type
_entity.pdbx_description
1 polymer ?
#
loop_
_entity_poly.entity_id
_entity_poly.type
_entity_poly.pdbx_seq_one_letter_code
_entity_poly.pdbx_strand_id
1 'polypeptide(L)'
;MLSMLRRLFASPSSRAPGPRCGDCETPEGELHALFCTKERCPFCGRQLASCGCIHQVLMLTEEECKSVAEYVDDSVEPLRGIMDRWESALNLKGRVPYIVYPNVCAKCGALWPEFFSAPDPEWERYIQIDMRDQVICRSCFDDIRRLIDSHE
;
A
#
# COMPACT_ATOMS: atom_id res chain seq x y z
N MET A 1 54.79 -23.86 12.83
CA MET A 1 54.32 -22.50 12.54
C MET A 1 52.82 -22.54 12.26
N LEU A 2 52.03 -22.24 13.25
CA LEU A 2 50.57 -22.26 13.14
C LEU A 2 50.08 -20.85 12.75
N SER A 3 49.63 -20.70 11.51
CA SER A 3 48.95 -19.49 11.03
C SER A 3 47.51 -19.50 11.55
N MET A 4 47.22 -18.69 12.55
CA MET A 4 45.86 -18.43 13.02
C MET A 4 45.12 -17.56 12.02
N LEU A 5 44.24 -18.17 11.20
CA LEU A 5 43.21 -17.48 10.44
C LEU A 5 42.17 -16.92 11.43
N ARG A 6 42.28 -15.62 11.73
CA ARG A 6 41.22 -14.85 12.36
C ARG A 6 40.06 -14.78 11.40
N ARG A 7 39.00 -15.58 11.62
CA ARG A 7 37.70 -15.35 11.06
C ARG A 7 37.15 -14.05 11.66
N LEU A 8 37.15 -13.01 10.84
CA LEU A 8 36.40 -11.79 11.12
C LEU A 8 34.92 -12.14 11.02
N PHE A 9 34.29 -12.36 12.15
CA PHE A 9 32.83 -12.35 12.24
C PHE A 9 32.40 -10.91 12.00
N ALA A 10 31.87 -10.65 10.80
CA ALA A 10 31.13 -9.44 10.53
C ALA A 10 29.93 -9.43 11.48
N SER A 11 29.92 -8.52 12.43
CA SER A 11 28.77 -8.27 13.28
C SER A 11 27.57 -7.99 12.39
N PRO A 12 26.36 -8.55 12.67
CA PRO A 12 25.17 -8.19 11.93
C PRO A 12 24.99 -6.69 12.10
N SER A 13 25.06 -5.96 10.97
CA SER A 13 24.78 -4.55 10.93
C SER A 13 23.40 -4.33 11.55
N SER A 14 23.33 -3.64 12.68
CA SER A 14 22.09 -3.20 13.31
C SER A 14 21.48 -2.08 12.46
N ARG A 15 21.01 -2.45 11.25
CA ARG A 15 20.19 -1.58 10.46
C ARG A 15 18.89 -1.38 11.23
N ALA A 16 18.54 -0.13 11.52
CA ALA A 16 17.24 0.19 12.07
C ALA A 16 16.16 -0.56 11.27
N PRO A 17 15.15 -1.17 11.94
CA PRO A 17 14.11 -1.89 11.22
C PRO A 17 13.47 -0.94 10.19
N GLY A 18 13.48 -1.36 8.93
CA GLY A 18 12.86 -0.61 7.83
C GLY A 18 11.35 -0.47 8.03
N PRO A 19 10.67 0.27 7.14
CA PRO A 19 9.23 0.44 7.21
C PRO A 19 8.52 -0.92 7.18
N ARG A 20 7.45 -1.01 7.96
CA ARG A 20 6.60 -2.21 8.07
C ARG A 20 5.15 -1.87 7.73
N CYS A 21 4.43 -2.86 7.22
CA CYS A 21 3.00 -2.72 6.98
C CYS A 21 2.27 -2.41 8.29
N GLY A 22 1.42 -1.39 8.27
CA GLY A 22 0.66 -0.96 9.46
C GLY A 22 -0.43 -1.93 9.92
N ASP A 23 -0.70 -3.00 9.14
CA ASP A 23 -1.71 -4.01 9.47
C ASP A 23 -1.05 -5.34 9.86
N CYS A 24 -0.24 -5.95 9.00
CA CYS A 24 0.36 -7.26 9.24
C CYS A 24 1.84 -7.22 9.65
N GLU A 25 2.42 -6.03 9.81
CA GLU A 25 3.81 -5.80 10.21
C GLU A 25 4.88 -6.40 9.28
N THR A 26 4.49 -6.84 8.09
CA THR A 26 5.42 -7.34 7.08
C THR A 26 6.44 -6.26 6.70
N PRO A 27 7.73 -6.60 6.62
CA PRO A 27 8.76 -5.68 6.13
C PRO A 27 8.55 -5.29 4.66
N GLU A 28 9.02 -4.11 4.28
CA GLU A 28 9.01 -3.66 2.89
C GLU A 28 9.72 -4.66 1.98
N GLY A 29 9.10 -4.98 0.84
CA GLY A 29 9.61 -5.94 -0.15
C GLY A 29 9.16 -7.38 0.09
N GLU A 30 8.56 -7.69 1.23
CA GLU A 30 8.01 -9.02 1.53
C GLU A 30 6.51 -9.10 1.29
N LEU A 31 6.00 -10.32 1.09
CA LEU A 31 4.57 -10.54 0.92
C LEU A 31 3.81 -10.28 2.22
N HIS A 32 2.64 -9.65 2.11
CA HIS A 32 1.74 -9.50 3.23
C HIS A 32 1.28 -10.84 3.80
N ALA A 33 0.90 -10.86 5.07
CA ALA A 33 0.11 -11.98 5.59
C ALA A 33 -1.20 -12.10 4.79
N LEU A 34 -1.70 -13.33 4.64
CA LEU A 34 -2.99 -13.54 3.99
C LEU A 34 -4.08 -12.69 4.67
N PHE A 35 -4.95 -12.10 3.86
CA PHE A 35 -6.05 -11.22 4.30
C PHE A 35 -5.62 -9.87 4.93
N CYS A 36 -4.38 -9.46 4.77
CA CYS A 36 -3.97 -8.12 5.15
C CYS A 36 -4.81 -7.08 4.40
N THR A 37 -5.38 -6.13 5.12
CA THR A 37 -6.22 -5.07 4.54
C THR A 37 -5.43 -4.09 3.66
N LYS A 38 -4.11 -4.09 3.75
CA LYS A 38 -3.23 -3.22 2.97
C LYS A 38 -2.73 -3.86 1.67
N GLU A 39 -2.93 -5.16 1.48
CA GLU A 39 -2.50 -5.84 0.26
C GLU A 39 -3.29 -5.38 -0.95
N ARG A 40 -2.59 -5.13 -2.05
CA ARG A 40 -3.20 -4.80 -3.33
C ARG A 40 -3.47 -6.05 -4.15
N CYS A 41 -4.60 -6.05 -4.82
CA CYS A 41 -4.98 -7.12 -5.74
C CYS A 41 -4.11 -7.07 -7.00
N PRO A 42 -3.44 -8.17 -7.39
CA PRO A 42 -2.62 -8.21 -8.59
C PRO A 42 -3.44 -8.16 -9.89
N PHE A 43 -4.75 -8.39 -9.82
CA PHE A 43 -5.64 -8.36 -10.98
C PHE A 43 -6.18 -6.96 -11.27
N CYS A 44 -6.54 -6.18 -10.27
CA CYS A 44 -7.17 -4.87 -10.45
C CYS A 44 -6.44 -3.69 -9.79
N GLY A 45 -5.41 -3.94 -8.97
CA GLY A 45 -4.65 -2.90 -8.26
C GLY A 45 -5.34 -2.26 -7.06
N ARG A 46 -6.61 -2.60 -6.79
CA ARG A 46 -7.37 -2.14 -5.62
C ARG A 46 -7.06 -3.00 -4.40
N GLN A 47 -7.66 -2.68 -3.26
CA GLN A 47 -7.54 -3.47 -2.04
C GLN A 47 -8.00 -4.92 -2.29
N LEU A 48 -7.14 -5.90 -2.01
CA LEU A 48 -7.41 -7.31 -2.25
C LEU A 48 -8.63 -7.81 -1.47
N ALA A 49 -8.75 -7.42 -0.20
CA ALA A 49 -9.81 -7.87 0.69
C ALA A 49 -11.22 -7.46 0.25
N SER A 50 -11.36 -6.44 -0.61
CA SER A 50 -12.67 -5.88 -0.97
C SER A 50 -12.91 -5.73 -2.47
N CYS A 51 -11.97 -6.10 -3.33
CA CYS A 51 -12.07 -5.81 -4.76
C CYS A 51 -13.08 -6.69 -5.53
N GLY A 52 -13.47 -7.82 -5.00
CA GLY A 52 -14.40 -8.74 -5.66
C GLY A 52 -13.84 -9.55 -6.84
N CYS A 53 -12.55 -9.41 -7.17
CA CYS A 53 -11.92 -10.17 -8.25
C CYS A 53 -12.01 -11.69 -8.09
N ILE A 54 -12.09 -12.17 -6.86
CA ILE A 54 -12.28 -13.61 -6.55
C ILE A 54 -13.46 -14.22 -7.32
N HIS A 55 -14.58 -13.50 -7.42
CA HIS A 55 -15.78 -13.98 -8.10
C HIS A 55 -15.55 -14.21 -9.60
N GLN A 56 -14.86 -13.29 -10.24
CA GLN A 56 -14.60 -13.35 -11.69
C GLN A 56 -13.45 -14.29 -12.02
N VAL A 57 -12.36 -14.22 -11.28
CA VAL A 57 -11.16 -15.04 -11.55
C VAL A 57 -11.42 -16.52 -11.33
N LEU A 58 -12.15 -16.88 -10.27
CA LEU A 58 -12.50 -18.27 -9.98
C LEU A 58 -13.78 -18.72 -10.66
N MET A 59 -14.53 -17.82 -11.32
CA MET A 59 -15.83 -18.13 -11.93
C MET A 59 -16.77 -18.82 -10.93
N LEU A 60 -16.91 -18.22 -9.74
CA LEU A 60 -17.68 -18.79 -8.65
C LEU A 60 -19.15 -18.99 -9.03
N THR A 61 -19.71 -20.13 -8.60
CA THR A 61 -21.15 -20.37 -8.69
C THR A 61 -21.91 -19.45 -7.73
N GLU A 62 -23.23 -19.38 -7.88
CA GLU A 62 -24.08 -18.57 -7.00
C GLU A 62 -23.97 -19.03 -5.53
N GLU A 63 -23.90 -20.34 -5.28
CA GLU A 63 -23.71 -20.90 -3.94
C GLU A 63 -22.33 -20.56 -3.36
N GLU A 64 -21.28 -20.61 -4.17
CA GLU A 64 -19.94 -20.25 -3.76
C GLU A 64 -19.86 -18.73 -3.47
N CYS A 65 -20.49 -17.90 -4.29
CA CYS A 65 -20.59 -16.45 -4.04
C CYS A 65 -21.25 -16.15 -2.70
N LYS A 66 -22.33 -16.87 -2.36
CA LYS A 66 -22.99 -16.75 -1.07
C LYS A 66 -22.07 -17.13 0.08
N SER A 67 -21.36 -18.24 -0.05
CA SER A 67 -20.40 -18.71 0.97
C SER A 67 -19.28 -17.68 1.21
N VAL A 68 -18.77 -17.04 0.15
CA VAL A 68 -17.76 -15.97 0.26
C VAL A 68 -18.35 -14.74 0.94
N ALA A 69 -19.57 -14.36 0.63
CA ALA A 69 -20.23 -13.19 1.22
C ALA A 69 -20.51 -13.39 2.72
N GLU A 70 -20.91 -14.58 3.12
CA GLU A 70 -21.19 -14.90 4.52
C GLU A 70 -19.91 -15.10 5.35
N TYR A 71 -18.86 -15.66 4.75
CA TYR A 71 -17.54 -15.91 5.33
C TYR A 71 -17.57 -16.43 6.76
N VAL A 72 -18.27 -17.55 6.98
CA VAL A 72 -18.50 -18.07 8.34
C VAL A 72 -17.28 -18.81 8.90
N ASP A 73 -16.70 -19.73 8.12
CA ASP A 73 -15.56 -20.56 8.54
C ASP A 73 -14.79 -21.04 7.31
N ASP A 74 -13.59 -20.53 7.14
CA ASP A 74 -12.69 -20.87 6.02
C ASP A 74 -11.90 -22.15 6.22
N SER A 75 -12.03 -22.80 7.37
CA SER A 75 -11.49 -24.14 7.63
C SER A 75 -12.37 -25.27 7.09
N VAL A 76 -13.60 -24.96 6.69
CA VAL A 76 -14.65 -25.92 6.26
C VAL A 76 -15.05 -25.67 4.82
N GLU A 77 -15.40 -26.76 4.10
CA GLU A 77 -15.96 -26.65 2.75
C GLU A 77 -17.37 -26.00 2.76
N PRO A 78 -17.74 -25.23 1.73
CA PRO A 78 -16.99 -24.99 0.48
C PRO A 78 -15.95 -23.87 0.56
N LEU A 79 -15.94 -23.07 1.62
CA LEU A 79 -15.11 -21.88 1.74
C LEU A 79 -13.61 -22.22 1.74
N ARG A 80 -13.21 -23.32 2.39
CA ARG A 80 -11.81 -23.77 2.38
C ARG A 80 -11.31 -24.00 0.95
N GLY A 81 -12.02 -24.76 0.13
CA GLY A 81 -11.64 -25.02 -1.25
C GLY A 81 -11.63 -23.77 -2.12
N ILE A 82 -12.53 -22.81 -1.88
CA ILE A 82 -12.54 -21.51 -2.56
C ILE A 82 -11.30 -20.72 -2.19
N MET A 83 -10.94 -20.65 -0.91
CA MET A 83 -9.76 -19.93 -0.44
C MET A 83 -8.46 -20.54 -0.96
N ASP A 84 -8.34 -21.85 -0.98
CA ASP A 84 -7.19 -22.56 -1.55
C ASP A 84 -7.02 -22.25 -3.04
N ARG A 85 -8.11 -22.26 -3.81
CA ARG A 85 -8.11 -21.86 -5.24
C ARG A 85 -7.74 -20.39 -5.41
N TRP A 86 -8.24 -19.52 -4.53
CA TRP A 86 -7.93 -18.10 -4.58
C TRP A 86 -6.47 -17.83 -4.29
N GLU A 87 -5.92 -18.42 -3.25
CA GLU A 87 -4.48 -18.30 -2.95
C GLU A 87 -3.61 -18.79 -4.11
N SER A 88 -3.98 -19.93 -4.72
CA SER A 88 -3.28 -20.46 -5.89
C SER A 88 -3.33 -19.49 -7.09
N ALA A 89 -4.49 -18.90 -7.36
CA ALA A 89 -4.65 -17.92 -8.43
C ALA A 89 -3.85 -16.64 -8.18
N LEU A 90 -3.81 -16.15 -6.94
CA LEU A 90 -3.01 -14.99 -6.53
C LEU A 90 -1.51 -15.26 -6.68
N ASN A 91 -1.04 -16.43 -6.25
CA ASN A 91 0.37 -16.82 -6.36
C ASN A 91 0.79 -16.97 -7.82
N LEU A 92 -0.08 -17.53 -8.65
CA LEU A 92 0.18 -17.69 -10.09
C LEU A 92 0.24 -16.34 -10.81
N LYS A 93 -0.63 -15.40 -10.46
CA LYS A 93 -0.61 -14.03 -11.01
C LYS A 93 0.61 -13.24 -10.54
N GLY A 94 1.07 -13.49 -9.33
CA GLY A 94 2.14 -12.77 -8.64
C GLY A 94 1.55 -11.79 -7.62
N ARG A 95 1.53 -12.20 -6.36
CA ARG A 95 1.09 -11.34 -5.26
C ARG A 95 1.95 -10.09 -5.17
N VAL A 96 1.32 -8.97 -4.81
CA VAL A 96 2.00 -7.68 -4.67
C VAL A 96 2.63 -7.59 -3.29
N PRO A 97 3.97 -7.47 -3.18
CA PRO A 97 4.63 -7.29 -1.89
C PRO A 97 4.30 -5.93 -1.27
N TYR A 98 4.54 -5.81 0.05
CA TYR A 98 4.42 -4.52 0.70
C TYR A 98 5.48 -3.56 0.17
N ILE A 99 5.04 -2.42 -0.31
CA ILE A 99 5.90 -1.29 -0.69
C ILE A 99 5.36 -0.01 -0.05
N VAL A 100 6.28 0.85 0.34
CA VAL A 100 5.93 2.20 0.77
C VAL A 100 5.72 3.03 -0.49
N TYR A 101 4.49 3.45 -0.74
CA TYR A 101 4.18 4.35 -1.85
C TYR A 101 4.66 5.76 -1.49
N PRO A 102 5.45 6.40 -2.34
CA PRO A 102 5.86 7.78 -2.10
C PRO A 102 4.65 8.71 -2.09
N ASN A 103 4.65 9.66 -1.18
CA ASN A 103 3.81 10.83 -1.36
C ASN A 103 4.39 11.64 -2.52
N VAL A 104 3.52 12.14 -3.37
CA VAL A 104 3.90 12.90 -4.56
C VAL A 104 3.19 14.24 -4.53
N CYS A 105 3.93 15.33 -4.73
CA CYS A 105 3.31 16.63 -4.90
C CYS A 105 2.49 16.65 -6.21
N ALA A 106 1.21 16.92 -6.12
CA ALA A 106 0.31 16.94 -7.29
C ALA A 106 0.68 18.02 -8.32
N LYS A 107 1.36 19.10 -7.90
CA LYS A 107 1.74 20.19 -8.80
C LYS A 107 3.10 19.95 -9.48
N CYS A 108 4.14 19.60 -8.73
CA CYS A 108 5.50 19.51 -9.30
C CYS A 108 6.02 18.08 -9.46
N GLY A 109 5.30 17.08 -8.95
CA GLY A 109 5.73 15.68 -9.01
C GLY A 109 6.87 15.31 -8.06
N ALA A 110 7.27 16.19 -7.14
CA ALA A 110 8.30 15.88 -6.16
C ALA A 110 7.89 14.70 -5.29
N LEU A 111 8.79 13.72 -5.17
CA LEU A 111 8.62 12.55 -4.31
C LEU A 111 8.97 12.91 -2.87
N TRP A 112 8.21 12.35 -1.93
CA TRP A 112 8.44 12.53 -0.49
C TRP A 112 8.51 14.00 -0.05
N PRO A 113 7.56 14.86 -0.48
CA PRO A 113 7.58 16.26 -0.08
C PRO A 113 7.46 16.39 1.43
N GLU A 114 8.10 17.39 1.99
CA GLU A 114 7.95 17.74 3.39
C GLU A 114 6.49 18.12 3.69
N PHE A 115 5.90 17.49 4.69
CA PHE A 115 4.55 17.83 5.14
C PHE A 115 4.56 19.16 5.91
N PHE A 116 3.57 19.97 5.65
CA PHE A 116 3.29 21.20 6.39
C PHE A 116 1.79 21.31 6.62
N SER A 117 1.40 22.19 7.50
CA SER A 117 0.00 22.50 7.78
C SER A 117 -0.28 23.96 7.41
N ALA A 118 -1.39 24.20 6.75
CA ALA A 118 -1.97 25.51 6.54
C ALA A 118 -3.38 25.52 7.16
N PRO A 119 -3.83 26.66 7.73
CA PRO A 119 -5.22 26.79 8.18
C PRO A 119 -6.21 26.54 7.04
N ASP A 120 -7.35 25.90 7.33
CA ASP A 120 -8.36 25.57 6.33
C ASP A 120 -8.77 26.77 5.44
N PRO A 121 -9.03 27.98 5.98
CA PRO A 121 -9.39 29.13 5.15
C PRO A 121 -8.27 29.55 4.18
N GLU A 122 -7.01 29.40 4.61
CA GLU A 122 -5.85 29.71 3.76
C GLU A 122 -5.70 28.65 2.67
N TRP A 123 -5.86 27.37 3.03
CA TRP A 123 -5.83 26.27 2.06
C TRP A 123 -6.92 26.43 1.02
N GLU A 124 -8.14 26.71 1.41
CA GLU A 124 -9.28 26.91 0.53
C GLU A 124 -9.12 28.14 -0.38
N ARG A 125 -8.47 29.19 0.09
CA ARG A 125 -8.21 30.40 -0.69
C ARG A 125 -7.26 30.13 -1.85
N TYR A 126 -6.17 29.38 -1.61
CA TYR A 126 -5.09 29.23 -2.56
C TYR A 126 -5.14 27.92 -3.36
N ILE A 127 -5.76 26.87 -2.85
CA ILE A 127 -5.80 25.59 -3.51
C ILE A 127 -7.16 25.33 -4.16
N GLN A 128 -7.12 25.00 -5.45
CA GLN A 128 -8.31 24.70 -6.23
C GLN A 128 -9.03 23.47 -5.66
N ILE A 129 -10.36 23.45 -5.77
CA ILE A 129 -11.22 22.46 -5.12
C ILE A 129 -10.87 21.00 -5.49
N ASP A 130 -10.48 20.76 -6.73
CA ASP A 130 -10.07 19.46 -7.25
C ASP A 130 -8.68 18.99 -6.79
N MET A 131 -7.91 19.89 -6.20
CA MET A 131 -6.57 19.60 -5.66
C MET A 131 -6.51 19.61 -4.13
N ARG A 132 -7.60 19.95 -3.44
CA ARG A 132 -7.60 20.11 -1.97
C ARG A 132 -7.36 18.83 -1.21
N ASP A 133 -7.73 17.70 -1.78
CA ASP A 133 -7.51 16.36 -1.21
C ASP A 133 -6.15 15.76 -1.57
N GLN A 134 -5.32 16.50 -2.30
CA GLN A 134 -4.02 16.03 -2.79
C GLN A 134 -2.88 16.64 -1.98
N VAL A 135 -1.72 15.99 -2.06
CA VAL A 135 -0.49 16.49 -1.44
C VAL A 135 0.09 17.59 -2.31
N ILE A 136 0.28 18.76 -1.73
CA ILE A 136 1.00 19.89 -2.34
C ILE A 136 2.23 20.17 -1.48
N CYS A 137 3.43 20.24 -2.06
CA CYS A 137 4.62 20.58 -1.30
C CYS A 137 4.63 22.06 -0.91
N ARG A 138 5.36 22.38 0.17
CA ARG A 138 5.43 23.76 0.68
C ARG A 138 5.87 24.76 -0.39
N SER A 139 6.89 24.45 -1.17
CA SER A 139 7.38 25.32 -2.25
C SER A 139 6.27 25.62 -3.26
N CYS A 140 5.53 24.63 -3.70
CA CYS A 140 4.40 24.83 -4.62
C CYS A 140 3.27 25.64 -4.00
N PHE A 141 2.96 25.43 -2.72
CA PHE A 141 1.96 26.21 -2.01
C PHE A 141 2.38 27.68 -1.90
N ASP A 142 3.61 27.94 -1.51
CA ASP A 142 4.15 29.31 -1.41
C ASP A 142 4.20 30.01 -2.78
N ASP A 143 4.48 29.28 -3.87
CA ASP A 143 4.46 29.81 -5.23
C ASP A 143 3.04 30.18 -5.66
N ILE A 144 2.05 29.30 -5.38
CA ILE A 144 0.64 29.58 -5.68
C ILE A 144 0.18 30.81 -4.90
N ARG A 145 0.47 30.89 -3.61
CA ARG A 145 0.12 32.01 -2.76
C ARG A 145 0.68 33.32 -3.29
N ARG A 146 1.98 33.36 -3.60
CA ARG A 146 2.63 34.56 -4.16
C ARG A 146 2.00 34.96 -5.49
N LEU A 147 1.67 34.00 -6.34
CA LEU A 147 1.06 34.27 -7.64
C LEU A 147 -0.33 34.91 -7.48
N ILE A 148 -1.17 34.37 -6.62
CA ILE A 148 -2.53 34.86 -6.38
C ILE A 148 -2.46 36.26 -5.74
N ASP A 149 -1.67 36.43 -4.68
CA ASP A 149 -1.55 37.71 -3.96
C ASP A 149 -0.96 38.82 -4.84
N SER A 150 -0.17 38.48 -5.87
CA SER A 150 0.39 39.47 -6.80
C SER A 150 -0.61 39.98 -7.86
N HIS A 151 -1.77 39.32 -7.99
CA HIS A 151 -2.84 39.66 -8.93
C HIS A 151 -4.05 40.34 -8.25
N GLU A 152 -4.04 40.49 -6.94
CA GLU A 152 -5.02 41.27 -6.16
C GLU A 152 -4.55 42.73 -5.96
#